data_7d7baf8a956206150a65b486efe661e9
#
_entry.id   7d7baf8a956206150a65b486efe661e9
#
_cell.length_a   1.000
_cell.length_b   1.000
_cell.length_c   1.000
_cell.angle_alpha   90.00
_cell.angle_beta   90.00
_cell.angle_gamma   90.00
#
_symmetry.space_group_name_H-M   'P 1'
#
loop_
_entity.id
_entity.type
_entity.pdbx_description
1 polymer ?
#
loop_
_entity_poly.entity_id
_entity_poly.type
_entity_poly.pdbx_seq_one_letter_code
_entity_poly.pdbx_strand_id
1 'polypeptide(L)'
;MKIVIVGAGAVGTHLSKLLSKEHQDCVLIDDDAERLSTLSEYDVMTYQALPTSIKALKEAGAQHADLFVGVTPEESTNINACILAHALGAKKTVARIDNYEYLSPELQPFFKNLGIDSLIYPEVLAATDITNGLKLSWVRQRWDVHGGALILLGVKLRDQAEILNQPLKDLCGPDDPYHIVSIKRGGDTLIPGGMDELHVNDLAYFMTTKEYIPYIRKKFFLGDIAFPVCHDERGEWQGYY
;
A
#
# COMPACT_ATOMS: atom_id res chain seq x y z
N MET A 1 9.80 3.74 16.33
CA MET A 1 8.99 4.95 16.10
C MET A 1 7.86 4.99 17.12
N LYS A 2 7.48 6.18 17.59
CA LYS A 2 6.27 6.34 18.39
C LYS A 2 5.07 6.61 17.51
N ILE A 3 4.06 5.75 17.60
CA ILE A 3 2.86 5.82 16.76
C ILE A 3 1.64 5.90 17.67
N VAL A 4 0.82 6.93 17.47
CA VAL A 4 -0.44 7.11 18.19
C VAL A 4 -1.59 6.91 17.20
N ILE A 5 -2.50 5.99 17.53
CA ILE A 5 -3.65 5.63 16.72
C ILE A 5 -4.92 5.98 17.48
N VAL A 6 -5.90 6.58 16.82
CA VAL A 6 -7.25 6.78 17.38
C VAL A 6 -8.26 5.97 16.58
N GLY A 7 -9.05 5.18 17.32
CA GLY A 7 -10.05 4.25 16.78
C GLY A 7 -9.62 2.79 16.88
N ALA A 8 -10.18 2.03 17.82
CA ALA A 8 -9.97 0.58 17.99
C ALA A 8 -10.96 -0.28 17.19
N GLY A 9 -11.42 0.22 16.06
CA GLY A 9 -12.17 -0.57 15.08
C GLY A 9 -11.30 -1.60 14.36
N ALA A 10 -11.82 -2.26 13.34
CA ALA A 10 -11.10 -3.30 12.59
C ALA A 10 -9.74 -2.81 12.07
N VAL A 11 -9.69 -1.60 11.50
CA VAL A 11 -8.45 -1.03 10.94
C VAL A 11 -7.42 -0.72 12.03
N GLY A 12 -7.81 0.03 13.07
CA GLY A 12 -6.88 0.43 14.13
C GLY A 12 -6.35 -0.74 14.93
N THR A 13 -7.21 -1.71 15.27
CA THR A 13 -6.81 -2.95 15.93
C THR A 13 -5.83 -3.75 15.08
N HIS A 14 -6.11 -3.94 13.78
CA HIS A 14 -5.23 -4.69 12.89
C HIS A 14 -3.88 -3.99 12.71
N LEU A 15 -3.89 -2.67 12.49
CA LEU A 15 -2.69 -1.85 12.36
C LEU A 15 -1.82 -1.93 13.62
N SER A 16 -2.43 -1.77 14.80
CA SER A 16 -1.71 -1.88 16.08
C SER A 16 -1.04 -3.24 16.27
N LYS A 17 -1.73 -4.33 15.89
CA LYS A 17 -1.18 -5.70 15.95
C LYS A 17 0.01 -5.90 15.01
N LEU A 18 -0.05 -5.34 13.80
CA LEU A 18 1.06 -5.41 12.85
C LEU A 18 2.28 -4.62 13.35
N LEU A 19 2.06 -3.38 13.79
CA LEU A 19 3.13 -2.50 14.25
C LEU A 19 3.79 -2.99 15.54
N SER A 20 3.03 -3.60 16.45
CA SER A 20 3.57 -4.26 17.65
C SER A 20 4.53 -5.39 17.29
N LYS A 21 4.22 -6.20 16.27
CA LYS A 21 5.14 -7.25 15.77
C LYS A 21 6.44 -6.70 15.17
N GLU A 22 6.39 -5.49 14.64
CA GLU A 22 7.56 -4.75 14.12
C GLU A 22 8.28 -3.94 15.21
N HIS A 23 7.97 -4.21 16.50
CA HIS A 23 8.58 -3.56 17.67
C HIS A 23 8.48 -2.03 17.63
N GLN A 24 7.36 -1.50 17.14
CA GLN A 24 7.07 -0.07 17.18
C GLN A 24 6.37 0.28 18.52
N ASP A 25 6.67 1.45 19.06
CA ASP A 25 6.01 2.00 20.25
C ASP A 25 4.60 2.48 19.87
N CYS A 26 3.60 1.62 20.09
CA CYS A 26 2.22 1.86 19.68
C CYS A 26 1.31 2.22 20.84
N VAL A 27 0.56 3.29 20.66
CA VAL A 27 -0.49 3.73 21.57
C VAL A 27 -1.81 3.78 20.82
N LEU A 28 -2.86 3.15 21.36
CA LEU A 28 -4.20 3.15 20.79
C LEU A 28 -5.20 3.83 21.73
N ILE A 29 -5.99 4.75 21.20
CA ILE A 29 -7.04 5.48 21.92
C ILE A 29 -8.40 5.14 21.32
N ASP A 30 -9.35 4.76 22.16
CA ASP A 30 -10.76 4.57 21.80
C ASP A 30 -11.63 4.82 23.03
N ASP A 31 -12.88 5.18 22.87
CA ASP A 31 -13.82 5.37 23.98
C ASP A 31 -14.47 4.05 24.43
N ASP A 32 -14.37 3.01 23.61
CA ASP A 32 -14.90 1.67 23.89
C ASP A 32 -13.84 0.75 24.53
N ALA A 33 -14.04 0.48 25.83
CA ALA A 33 -13.16 -0.40 26.60
C ALA A 33 -13.15 -1.84 26.10
N GLU A 34 -14.26 -2.34 25.55
CA GLU A 34 -14.37 -3.72 25.06
C GLU A 34 -13.48 -3.90 23.82
N ARG A 35 -13.49 -2.93 22.90
CA ARG A 35 -12.59 -2.93 21.74
C ARG A 35 -11.12 -2.91 22.16
N LEU A 36 -10.76 -2.07 23.13
CA LEU A 36 -9.38 -1.99 23.61
C LEU A 36 -8.93 -3.30 24.29
N SER A 37 -9.82 -4.02 24.96
CA SER A 37 -9.50 -5.29 25.62
C SER A 37 -9.01 -6.37 24.66
N THR A 38 -9.37 -6.30 23.38
CA THR A 38 -8.92 -7.25 22.34
C THR A 38 -7.41 -7.19 22.06
N LEU A 39 -6.74 -6.17 22.58
CA LEU A 39 -5.29 -5.94 22.40
C LEU A 39 -4.48 -6.29 23.66
N SER A 40 -5.08 -6.81 24.70
CA SER A 40 -4.41 -7.12 25.98
C SER A 40 -3.22 -8.08 25.88
N GLU A 41 -3.17 -8.90 24.82
CA GLU A 41 -2.07 -9.86 24.56
C GLU A 41 -0.94 -9.28 23.69
N TYR A 42 -1.07 -8.03 23.24
CA TYR A 42 -0.12 -7.38 22.36
C TYR A 42 0.62 -6.26 23.09
N ASP A 43 1.85 -5.99 22.67
CA ASP A 43 2.65 -4.87 23.17
C ASP A 43 2.14 -3.55 22.56
N VAL A 44 0.94 -3.15 23.03
CA VAL A 44 0.25 -1.92 22.61
C VAL A 44 -0.31 -1.24 23.86
N MET A 45 0.08 0.00 24.09
CA MET A 45 -0.48 0.80 25.17
C MET A 45 -1.89 1.27 24.78
N THR A 46 -2.86 1.10 25.65
CA THR A 46 -4.26 1.50 25.37
C THR A 46 -4.75 2.58 26.31
N TYR A 47 -5.49 3.56 25.77
CA TYR A 47 -6.16 4.61 26.54
C TYR A 47 -7.65 4.63 26.22
N GLN A 48 -8.49 4.44 27.26
CA GLN A 48 -9.92 4.63 27.10
C GLN A 48 -10.27 6.11 27.22
N ALA A 49 -10.50 6.76 26.07
CA ALA A 49 -10.85 8.17 26.02
C ALA A 49 -11.45 8.55 24.66
N LEU A 50 -12.11 9.71 24.63
CA LEU A 50 -12.56 10.29 23.35
C LEU A 50 -11.36 10.64 22.47
N PRO A 51 -11.38 10.27 21.18
CA PRO A 51 -10.30 10.52 20.20
C PRO A 51 -9.86 11.99 20.08
N THR A 52 -10.75 12.93 20.40
CA THR A 52 -10.51 14.38 20.32
C THR A 52 -10.20 15.02 21.69
N SER A 53 -10.02 14.23 22.74
CA SER A 53 -9.66 14.75 24.07
C SER A 53 -8.19 15.20 24.09
N ILE A 54 -7.94 16.50 24.19
CA ILE A 54 -6.59 17.07 24.27
C ILE A 54 -5.81 16.47 25.45
N LYS A 55 -6.48 16.24 26.58
CA LYS A 55 -5.86 15.60 27.74
C LYS A 55 -5.39 14.20 27.41
N ALA A 56 -6.26 13.39 26.84
CA ALA A 56 -5.92 12.01 26.46
C ALA A 56 -4.82 11.98 25.39
N LEU A 57 -4.88 12.85 24.39
CA LEU A 57 -3.84 12.97 23.35
C LEU A 57 -2.47 13.29 23.96
N LYS A 58 -2.42 14.18 24.96
CA LYS A 58 -1.18 14.49 25.70
C LYS A 58 -0.68 13.32 26.52
N GLU A 59 -1.57 12.64 27.25
CA GLU A 59 -1.24 11.45 28.06
C GLU A 59 -0.73 10.30 27.19
N ALA A 60 -1.31 10.11 26.00
CA ALA A 60 -0.84 9.15 25.00
C ALA A 60 0.48 9.57 24.34
N GLY A 61 0.92 10.80 24.56
CA GLY A 61 2.19 11.33 24.05
C GLY A 61 2.13 11.75 22.58
N ALA A 62 0.98 12.23 22.11
CA ALA A 62 0.82 12.73 20.74
C ALA A 62 1.84 13.81 20.38
N GLN A 63 2.28 14.64 21.34
CA GLN A 63 3.30 15.67 21.15
C GLN A 63 4.68 15.12 20.74
N HIS A 64 4.92 13.84 20.93
CA HIS A 64 6.18 13.16 20.60
C HIS A 64 5.97 12.06 19.54
N ALA A 65 4.77 11.99 18.96
CA ALA A 65 4.45 10.98 17.95
C ALA A 65 5.23 11.27 16.66
N ASP A 66 5.89 10.24 16.13
CA ASP A 66 6.45 10.27 14.79
C ASP A 66 5.35 10.16 13.74
N LEU A 67 4.27 9.45 14.09
CA LEU A 67 3.08 9.28 13.28
C LEU A 67 1.82 9.26 14.14
N PHE A 68 0.83 10.04 13.76
CA PHE A 68 -0.52 10.03 14.33
C PHE A 68 -1.54 9.56 13.28
N VAL A 69 -2.41 8.62 13.63
CA VAL A 69 -3.35 7.99 12.68
C VAL A 69 -4.77 8.04 13.22
N GLY A 70 -5.67 8.69 12.51
CA GLY A 70 -7.11 8.72 12.80
C GLY A 70 -7.85 7.71 11.92
N VAL A 71 -8.42 6.65 12.53
CA VAL A 71 -9.12 5.55 11.82
C VAL A 71 -10.43 5.15 12.50
N THR A 72 -11.08 6.10 13.15
CA THR A 72 -12.45 5.88 13.63
C THR A 72 -13.44 5.80 12.47
N PRO A 73 -14.67 5.33 12.67
CA PRO A 73 -15.70 5.37 11.63
C PRO A 73 -16.06 6.79 11.17
N GLU A 74 -15.89 7.80 12.04
CA GLU A 74 -16.29 9.18 11.79
C GLU A 74 -15.13 10.01 11.20
N GLU A 75 -15.22 10.39 9.92
CA GLU A 75 -14.16 11.19 9.26
C GLU A 75 -13.91 12.54 9.94
N SER A 76 -14.96 13.22 10.43
CA SER A 76 -14.83 14.48 11.15
C SER A 76 -14.01 14.33 12.43
N THR A 77 -14.19 13.23 13.13
CA THR A 77 -13.39 12.88 14.32
C THR A 77 -11.93 12.63 13.95
N ASN A 78 -11.67 11.91 12.86
CA ASN A 78 -10.32 11.62 12.37
C ASN A 78 -9.58 12.91 11.98
N ILE A 79 -10.24 13.78 11.22
CA ILE A 79 -9.71 15.08 10.81
C ILE A 79 -9.40 15.95 12.03
N ASN A 80 -10.36 16.09 12.96
CA ASN A 80 -10.16 16.88 14.17
C ASN A 80 -9.03 16.35 15.05
N ALA A 81 -8.97 15.04 15.27
CA ALA A 81 -7.91 14.41 16.06
C ALA A 81 -6.52 14.66 15.44
N CYS A 82 -6.40 14.56 14.10
CA CYS A 82 -5.15 14.85 13.37
C CYS A 82 -4.74 16.33 13.52
N ILE A 83 -5.67 17.26 13.38
CA ILE A 83 -5.40 18.70 13.59
C ILE A 83 -4.88 18.96 15.01
N LEU A 84 -5.55 18.38 16.02
CA LEU A 84 -5.15 18.52 17.41
C LEU A 84 -3.77 17.89 17.68
N ALA A 85 -3.52 16.70 17.13
CA ALA A 85 -2.23 16.02 17.26
C ALA A 85 -1.09 16.81 16.61
N HIS A 86 -1.32 17.38 15.43
CA HIS A 86 -0.37 18.25 14.76
C HIS A 86 -0.07 19.51 15.60
N ALA A 87 -1.12 20.17 16.09
CA ALA A 87 -0.98 21.34 16.95
C ALA A 87 -0.25 21.03 18.27
N LEU A 88 -0.31 19.80 18.77
CA LEU A 88 0.43 19.32 19.92
C LEU A 88 1.89 18.99 19.62
N GLY A 89 2.27 18.74 18.36
CA GLY A 89 3.64 18.47 17.95
C GLY A 89 3.89 17.14 17.27
N ALA A 90 2.84 16.38 16.86
CA ALA A 90 3.00 15.18 16.04
C ALA A 90 3.71 15.52 14.72
N LYS A 91 4.68 14.71 14.32
CA LYS A 91 5.51 14.98 13.13
C LYS A 91 4.77 14.73 11.82
N LYS A 92 3.95 13.67 11.78
CA LYS A 92 3.12 13.31 10.64
C LYS A 92 1.74 12.88 11.09
N THR A 93 0.73 13.18 10.29
CA THR A 93 -0.65 12.80 10.57
C THR A 93 -1.31 12.17 9.35
N VAL A 94 -2.14 11.18 9.61
CA VAL A 94 -2.90 10.45 8.60
C VAL A 94 -4.34 10.31 9.07
N ALA A 95 -5.31 10.76 8.26
CA ALA A 95 -6.72 10.65 8.57
C ALA A 95 -7.45 9.75 7.57
N ARG A 96 -8.21 8.77 8.08
CA ARG A 96 -9.22 8.07 7.28
C ARG A 96 -10.39 9.01 7.01
N ILE A 97 -10.85 9.02 5.77
CA ILE A 97 -12.00 9.79 5.30
C ILE A 97 -13.02 8.87 4.59
N ASP A 98 -14.23 9.34 4.48
CA ASP A 98 -15.33 8.69 3.76
C ASP A 98 -15.84 9.56 2.60
N ASN A 99 -15.39 10.83 2.50
CA ASN A 99 -15.74 11.72 1.40
C ASN A 99 -14.62 11.78 0.35
N TYR A 100 -14.93 11.26 -0.84
CA TYR A 100 -14.00 11.24 -1.98
C TYR A 100 -13.56 12.63 -2.45
N GLU A 101 -14.42 13.66 -2.30
CA GLU A 101 -14.12 15.02 -2.73
C GLU A 101 -12.86 15.59 -2.05
N TYR A 102 -12.55 15.14 -0.82
CA TYR A 102 -11.37 15.58 -0.08
C TYR A 102 -10.04 15.13 -0.70
N LEU A 103 -10.07 14.14 -1.59
CA LEU A 103 -8.88 13.69 -2.34
C LEU A 103 -8.58 14.57 -3.56
N SER A 104 -9.43 15.56 -3.88
CA SER A 104 -9.18 16.42 -5.03
C SER A 104 -7.84 17.17 -4.89
N PRO A 105 -7.06 17.32 -5.97
CA PRO A 105 -5.78 18.02 -5.93
C PRO A 105 -5.86 19.45 -5.40
N GLU A 106 -7.01 20.10 -5.57
CA GLU A 106 -7.27 21.47 -5.10
C GLU A 106 -7.36 21.58 -3.58
N LEU A 107 -7.87 20.52 -2.92
CA LEU A 107 -8.03 20.48 -1.45
C LEU A 107 -6.79 19.93 -0.72
N GLN A 108 -5.86 19.29 -1.39
CA GLN A 108 -4.64 18.78 -0.76
C GLN A 108 -3.84 19.85 0.00
N PRO A 109 -3.59 21.07 -0.58
CA PRO A 109 -2.92 22.14 0.16
C PRO A 109 -3.69 22.61 1.38
N PHE A 110 -5.03 22.62 1.32
CA PHE A 110 -5.88 22.99 2.44
C PHE A 110 -5.70 22.04 3.61
N PHE A 111 -5.82 20.74 3.41
CA PHE A 111 -5.63 19.75 4.48
C PHE A 111 -4.19 19.74 5.02
N LYS A 112 -3.22 19.91 4.14
CA LYS A 112 -1.81 20.02 4.57
C LYS A 112 -1.56 21.24 5.44
N ASN A 113 -2.17 22.38 5.14
CA ASN A 113 -2.09 23.59 5.97
C ASN A 113 -2.77 23.41 7.34
N LEU A 114 -3.77 22.53 7.44
CA LEU A 114 -4.39 22.13 8.71
C LEU A 114 -3.54 21.12 9.49
N GLY A 115 -2.40 20.70 8.96
CA GLY A 115 -1.51 19.74 9.59
C GLY A 115 -1.90 18.28 9.34
N ILE A 116 -2.63 17.99 8.25
CA ILE A 116 -2.96 16.63 7.82
C ILE A 116 -2.07 16.29 6.61
N ASP A 117 -1.11 15.39 6.80
CA ASP A 117 -0.14 15.03 5.76
C ASP A 117 -0.72 14.10 4.72
N SER A 118 -1.64 13.22 5.12
CA SER A 118 -2.26 12.26 4.21
C SER A 118 -3.71 11.97 4.58
N LEU A 119 -4.55 11.91 3.56
CA LEU A 119 -5.92 11.42 3.65
C LEU A 119 -6.00 10.03 3.02
N ILE A 120 -6.68 9.11 3.69
CA ILE A 120 -6.86 7.74 3.21
C ILE A 120 -8.35 7.46 3.06
N TYR A 121 -8.75 7.08 1.85
CA TYR A 121 -10.09 6.59 1.53
C TYR A 121 -9.97 5.10 1.19
N PRO A 122 -10.32 4.20 2.11
CA PRO A 122 -10.08 2.75 1.98
C PRO A 122 -10.74 2.13 0.76
N GLU A 123 -11.92 2.61 0.38
CA GLU A 123 -12.71 2.10 -0.74
C GLU A 123 -11.99 2.33 -2.08
N VAL A 124 -11.34 3.49 -2.27
CA VAL A 124 -10.54 3.77 -3.47
C VAL A 124 -9.30 2.89 -3.52
N LEU A 125 -8.63 2.68 -2.37
CA LEU A 125 -7.48 1.80 -2.32
C LEU A 125 -7.87 0.37 -2.68
N ALA A 126 -8.95 -0.16 -2.08
CA ALA A 126 -9.46 -1.49 -2.38
C ALA A 126 -9.89 -1.63 -3.84
N ALA A 127 -10.62 -0.66 -4.39
CA ALA A 127 -11.05 -0.67 -5.79
C ALA A 127 -9.84 -0.62 -6.74
N THR A 128 -8.82 0.16 -6.39
CA THR A 128 -7.58 0.24 -7.17
C THR A 128 -6.82 -1.08 -7.16
N ASP A 129 -6.71 -1.73 -6.00
CA ASP A 129 -6.04 -3.03 -5.87
C ASP A 129 -6.79 -4.13 -6.63
N ILE A 130 -8.11 -4.18 -6.53
CA ILE A 130 -8.95 -5.11 -7.29
C ILE A 130 -8.77 -4.87 -8.80
N THR A 131 -8.85 -3.61 -9.24
CA THR A 131 -8.71 -3.25 -10.65
C THR A 131 -7.32 -3.61 -11.18
N ASN A 132 -6.27 -3.35 -10.42
CA ASN A 132 -4.91 -3.73 -10.78
C ASN A 132 -4.76 -5.26 -10.83
N GLY A 133 -5.33 -5.98 -9.88
CA GLY A 133 -5.34 -7.45 -9.86
C GLY A 133 -6.04 -8.05 -11.08
N LEU A 134 -7.16 -7.47 -11.51
CA LEU A 134 -7.88 -7.90 -12.71
C LEU A 134 -7.10 -7.60 -14.00
N LYS A 135 -6.55 -6.38 -14.13
CA LYS A 135 -5.76 -5.98 -15.30
C LYS A 135 -4.46 -6.75 -15.45
N LEU A 136 -3.85 -7.12 -14.33
CA LEU A 136 -2.55 -7.76 -14.26
C LEU A 136 -2.64 -9.17 -13.66
N SER A 137 -3.63 -9.96 -14.08
CA SER A 137 -3.89 -11.32 -13.56
C SER A 137 -2.68 -12.29 -13.68
N TRP A 138 -1.74 -12.00 -14.56
CA TRP A 138 -0.47 -12.72 -14.74
C TRP A 138 0.63 -12.27 -13.76
N VAL A 139 0.45 -11.08 -13.10
CA VAL A 139 1.36 -10.51 -12.10
C VAL A 139 0.91 -10.94 -10.70
N ARG A 140 1.81 -11.47 -9.91
CA ARG A 140 1.55 -11.87 -8.52
C ARG A 140 1.68 -10.70 -7.55
N GLN A 141 2.62 -9.81 -7.83
CA GLN A 141 2.98 -8.69 -6.96
C GLN A 141 3.32 -7.49 -7.82
N ARG A 142 2.89 -6.31 -7.38
CA ARG A 142 3.21 -5.03 -8.02
C ARG A 142 3.53 -4.00 -6.96
N TRP A 143 4.62 -3.28 -7.18
CA TRP A 143 4.98 -2.10 -6.37
C TRP A 143 5.28 -0.93 -7.29
N ASP A 144 4.66 0.18 -7.00
CA ASP A 144 4.92 1.45 -7.68
C ASP A 144 5.98 2.22 -6.87
N VAL A 145 7.09 2.58 -7.51
CA VAL A 145 8.22 3.30 -6.93
C VAL A 145 8.20 4.74 -7.43
N HIS A 146 8.46 5.69 -6.55
CA HIS A 146 8.44 7.13 -6.86
C HIS A 146 7.15 7.59 -7.57
N GLY A 147 5.99 7.25 -7.00
CA GLY A 147 4.70 7.66 -7.58
C GLY A 147 4.39 7.02 -8.94
N GLY A 148 4.97 5.86 -9.24
CA GLY A 148 4.74 5.12 -10.48
C GLY A 148 5.74 5.43 -11.61
N ALA A 149 6.80 6.20 -11.33
CA ALA A 149 7.89 6.42 -12.29
C ALA A 149 8.61 5.10 -12.65
N LEU A 150 8.73 4.19 -11.68
CA LEU A 150 9.19 2.82 -11.88
C LEU A 150 8.18 1.86 -11.26
N ILE A 151 8.08 0.67 -11.83
CA ILE A 151 7.18 -0.38 -11.39
C ILE A 151 7.96 -1.68 -11.26
N LEU A 152 7.84 -2.31 -10.09
CA LEU A 152 8.37 -3.64 -9.84
C LEU A 152 7.23 -4.65 -9.99
N LEU A 153 7.38 -5.61 -10.90
CA LEU A 153 6.42 -6.67 -11.16
C LEU A 153 6.99 -8.02 -10.74
N GLY A 154 6.33 -8.68 -9.80
CA GLY A 154 6.64 -10.06 -9.44
C GLY A 154 5.77 -11.02 -10.26
N VAL A 155 6.38 -11.82 -11.12
CA VAL A 155 5.69 -12.72 -12.04
C VAL A 155 6.10 -14.16 -11.80
N LYS A 156 5.12 -15.02 -11.52
CA LYS A 156 5.36 -16.45 -11.37
C LYS A 156 5.46 -17.10 -12.74
N LEU A 157 6.60 -17.70 -13.03
CA LEU A 157 6.87 -18.38 -14.30
C LEU A 157 6.17 -19.75 -14.35
N ARG A 158 5.49 -19.99 -15.44
CA ARG A 158 4.85 -21.27 -15.75
C ARG A 158 5.61 -21.97 -16.87
N ASP A 159 5.35 -23.24 -17.06
CA ASP A 159 5.95 -24.11 -18.09
C ASP A 159 5.84 -23.57 -19.52
N GLN A 160 4.85 -22.72 -19.79
CA GLN A 160 4.61 -22.10 -21.10
C GLN A 160 5.40 -20.79 -21.33
N ALA A 161 6.20 -20.33 -20.37
CA ALA A 161 6.95 -19.10 -20.51
C ALA A 161 8.15 -19.29 -21.44
N GLU A 162 8.25 -18.50 -22.50
CA GLU A 162 9.30 -18.60 -23.51
C GLU A 162 10.71 -18.25 -23.00
N ILE A 163 10.79 -17.63 -21.83
CA ILE A 163 12.06 -17.17 -21.21
C ILE A 163 12.75 -18.23 -20.35
N LEU A 164 12.20 -19.42 -20.25
CA LEU A 164 12.75 -20.46 -19.40
C LEU A 164 14.04 -21.06 -19.98
N ASN A 165 14.95 -21.42 -19.08
CA ASN A 165 16.19 -22.15 -19.41
C ASN A 165 17.07 -21.42 -20.45
N GLN A 166 17.05 -20.09 -20.42
CA GLN A 166 17.91 -19.24 -21.24
C GLN A 166 18.70 -18.30 -20.34
N PRO A 167 19.98 -18.04 -20.63
CA PRO A 167 20.81 -17.10 -19.88
C PRO A 167 20.20 -15.69 -19.92
N LEU A 168 20.18 -15.01 -18.78
CA LEU A 168 19.56 -13.68 -18.67
C LEU A 168 20.22 -12.64 -19.58
N LYS A 169 21.50 -12.77 -19.89
CA LYS A 169 22.21 -11.89 -20.86
C LYS A 169 21.58 -11.89 -22.24
N ASP A 170 20.91 -13.00 -22.62
CA ASP A 170 20.26 -13.16 -23.91
C ASP A 170 18.80 -12.67 -23.88
N LEU A 171 18.25 -12.49 -22.68
CA LEU A 171 16.88 -12.01 -22.44
C LEU A 171 16.81 -10.50 -22.15
N CYS A 172 17.81 -9.95 -21.46
CA CYS A 172 17.86 -8.55 -21.03
C CYS A 172 19.17 -7.90 -21.45
N GLY A 173 19.11 -6.98 -22.40
CA GLY A 173 20.22 -6.10 -22.76
C GLY A 173 20.19 -4.76 -22.02
N PRO A 174 21.24 -3.93 -22.16
CA PRO A 174 21.29 -2.61 -21.52
C PRO A 174 20.24 -1.63 -22.10
N ASP A 175 19.75 -1.88 -23.31
CA ASP A 175 18.77 -1.02 -24.00
C ASP A 175 17.33 -1.54 -23.87
N ASP A 176 17.12 -2.68 -23.17
CA ASP A 176 15.78 -3.21 -22.95
C ASP A 176 15.00 -2.35 -21.93
N PRO A 177 13.69 -2.15 -22.15
CA PRO A 177 12.88 -1.27 -21.30
C PRO A 177 12.48 -1.93 -19.97
N TYR A 178 13.12 -2.99 -19.58
CA TYR A 178 12.93 -3.70 -18.32
C TYR A 178 14.25 -4.34 -17.86
N HIS A 179 14.32 -4.63 -16.56
CA HIS A 179 15.43 -5.37 -16.00
C HIS A 179 14.92 -6.43 -15.00
N ILE A 180 15.52 -7.63 -15.00
CA ILE A 180 15.21 -8.67 -14.02
C ILE A 180 16.13 -8.46 -12.82
N VAL A 181 15.56 -7.93 -11.73
CA VAL A 181 16.33 -7.48 -10.56
C VAL A 181 16.49 -8.55 -9.49
N SER A 182 15.58 -9.53 -9.46
CA SER A 182 15.61 -10.60 -8.47
C SER A 182 14.80 -11.82 -8.94
N ILE A 183 15.18 -12.99 -8.43
CA ILE A 183 14.47 -14.26 -8.65
C ILE A 183 14.24 -14.90 -7.29
N LYS A 184 13.00 -15.23 -6.97
CA LYS A 184 12.66 -16.05 -5.81
C LYS A 184 12.39 -17.48 -6.26
N ARG A 185 13.27 -18.38 -5.85
CA ARG A 185 13.23 -19.83 -6.18
C ARG A 185 13.03 -20.63 -4.89
N GLY A 186 11.85 -21.21 -4.74
CA GLY A 186 11.49 -21.88 -3.48
C GLY A 186 11.48 -20.90 -2.29
N GLY A 187 12.35 -21.12 -1.33
CA GLY A 187 12.54 -20.23 -0.16
C GLY A 187 13.59 -19.14 -0.34
N ASP A 188 14.45 -19.25 -1.35
CA ASP A 188 15.63 -18.41 -1.55
C ASP A 188 15.35 -17.25 -2.51
N THR A 189 16.01 -16.12 -2.23
CA THR A 189 16.00 -14.95 -3.11
C THR A 189 17.38 -14.76 -3.72
N LEU A 190 17.45 -14.77 -5.05
CA LEU A 190 18.69 -14.63 -5.83
C LEU A 190 18.72 -13.26 -6.48
N ILE A 191 19.87 -12.62 -6.48
CA ILE A 191 20.17 -11.46 -7.34
C ILE A 191 20.86 -12.04 -8.57
N PRO A 192 20.19 -12.09 -9.74
CA PRO A 192 20.68 -12.83 -10.87
C PRO A 192 21.81 -12.10 -11.60
N GLY A 193 22.78 -12.86 -12.08
CA GLY A 193 23.78 -12.44 -13.05
C GLY A 193 23.40 -12.83 -14.47
N GLY A 194 24.14 -12.34 -15.46
CA GLY A 194 23.85 -12.59 -16.88
C GLY A 194 23.89 -14.06 -17.31
N MET A 195 24.56 -14.93 -16.55
CA MET A 195 24.62 -16.38 -16.86
C MET A 195 23.57 -17.21 -16.13
N ASP A 196 22.81 -16.58 -15.22
CA ASP A 196 21.72 -17.27 -14.53
C ASP A 196 20.53 -17.47 -15.47
N GLU A 197 19.75 -18.50 -15.17
CA GLU A 197 18.58 -18.89 -15.95
C GLU A 197 17.33 -18.84 -15.09
N LEU A 198 16.19 -18.62 -15.74
CA LEU A 198 14.87 -18.68 -15.14
C LEU A 198 14.30 -20.09 -15.28
N HIS A 199 13.71 -20.61 -14.22
CA HIS A 199 13.10 -21.94 -14.19
C HIS A 199 11.60 -21.89 -13.90
N VAL A 200 10.92 -22.98 -14.21
CA VAL A 200 9.49 -23.14 -13.88
C VAL A 200 9.27 -22.96 -12.38
N ASN A 201 8.21 -22.27 -12.02
CA ASN A 201 7.83 -21.88 -10.65
C ASN A 201 8.68 -20.80 -10.00
N ASP A 202 9.71 -20.28 -10.63
CA ASP A 202 10.37 -19.06 -10.14
C ASP A 202 9.38 -17.90 -10.10
N LEU A 203 9.58 -17.02 -9.11
CA LEU A 203 8.95 -15.72 -9.08
C LEU A 203 10.01 -14.69 -9.51
N ALA A 204 9.94 -14.27 -10.77
CA ALA A 204 10.88 -13.30 -11.33
C ALA A 204 10.38 -11.87 -11.12
N TYR A 205 11.27 -10.97 -10.70
CA TYR A 205 10.95 -9.58 -10.44
C TYR A 205 11.51 -8.69 -11.55
N PHE A 206 10.59 -8.05 -12.29
CA PHE A 206 10.90 -7.14 -13.39
C PHE A 206 10.76 -5.70 -12.94
N MET A 207 11.82 -4.90 -13.10
CA MET A 207 11.76 -3.46 -12.96
C MET A 207 11.51 -2.83 -14.33
N THR A 208 10.48 -1.99 -14.44
CA THR A 208 10.07 -1.36 -15.71
C THR A 208 9.30 -0.07 -15.47
N THR A 209 8.80 0.57 -16.54
CA THR A 209 7.84 1.67 -16.44
C THR A 209 6.44 1.20 -16.88
N LYS A 210 5.42 2.00 -16.58
CA LYS A 210 4.02 1.65 -16.88
C LYS A 210 3.78 1.35 -18.37
N GLU A 211 4.48 2.04 -19.25
CA GLU A 211 4.33 1.94 -20.71
C GLU A 211 4.77 0.57 -21.25
N TYR A 212 5.76 -0.05 -20.60
CA TYR A 212 6.34 -1.30 -21.08
C TYR A 212 5.78 -2.57 -20.42
N ILE A 213 4.81 -2.45 -19.52
CA ILE A 213 4.11 -3.62 -18.95
C ILE A 213 3.50 -4.52 -20.04
N PRO A 214 2.78 -3.97 -21.07
CA PRO A 214 2.25 -4.80 -22.16
C PRO A 214 3.33 -5.50 -22.98
N TYR A 215 4.50 -4.87 -23.14
CA TYR A 215 5.64 -5.44 -23.83
C TYR A 215 6.18 -6.69 -23.11
N ILE A 216 6.38 -6.58 -21.77
CA ILE A 216 6.82 -7.70 -20.94
C ILE A 216 5.81 -8.85 -21.02
N ARG A 217 4.52 -8.55 -20.93
CA ARG A 217 3.47 -9.56 -21.07
C ARG A 217 3.57 -10.29 -22.42
N LYS A 218 3.67 -9.54 -23.52
CA LYS A 218 3.75 -10.11 -24.86
C LYS A 218 5.03 -10.93 -25.09
N LYS A 219 6.17 -10.44 -24.60
CA LYS A 219 7.47 -11.09 -24.79
C LYS A 219 7.61 -12.38 -23.99
N PHE A 220 7.02 -12.44 -22.78
CA PHE A 220 7.32 -13.52 -21.84
C PHE A 220 6.14 -14.43 -21.49
N PHE A 221 4.91 -14.01 -21.82
CA PHE A 221 3.71 -14.70 -21.35
C PHE A 221 2.67 -14.86 -22.46
N LEU A 222 3.10 -15.37 -23.64
CA LEU A 222 2.19 -15.68 -24.72
C LEU A 222 1.19 -16.77 -24.31
N GLY A 223 0.04 -16.32 -23.94
CA GLY A 223 -1.18 -17.06 -23.83
C GLY A 223 -2.30 -16.04 -23.83
N ASP A 224 -3.09 -16.01 -24.90
CA ASP A 224 -4.32 -15.24 -24.97
C ASP A 224 -5.32 -15.76 -23.92
N ILE A 225 -5.14 -15.33 -22.67
CA ILE A 225 -6.25 -15.23 -21.77
C ILE A 225 -6.79 -13.81 -22.01
N ALA A 226 -7.54 -13.67 -23.09
CA ALA A 226 -8.45 -12.57 -23.27
C ALA A 226 -9.51 -12.67 -22.17
N PHE A 227 -9.29 -11.99 -21.04
CA PHE A 227 -10.45 -11.56 -20.27
C PHE A 227 -11.17 -10.54 -21.16
N PRO A 228 -12.49 -10.68 -21.34
CA PRO A 228 -13.25 -9.68 -22.05
C PRO A 228 -13.07 -8.36 -21.31
N VAL A 229 -12.25 -7.48 -21.85
CA VAL A 229 -12.26 -6.10 -21.46
C VAL A 229 -13.61 -5.60 -21.95
N CYS A 230 -14.51 -5.21 -21.06
CA CYS A 230 -15.72 -4.51 -21.45
C CYS A 230 -15.29 -3.18 -22.08
N HIS A 231 -15.17 -3.19 -23.41
CA HIS A 231 -15.15 -1.98 -24.18
C HIS A 231 -16.62 -1.57 -24.37
N ASP A 232 -16.91 -0.28 -24.23
CA ASP A 232 -18.16 0.24 -24.74
C ASP A 232 -18.17 0.08 -26.27
N GLU A 233 -19.32 0.28 -26.90
CA GLU A 233 -19.50 0.14 -28.36
C GLU A 233 -18.60 1.09 -29.19
N ARG A 234 -17.85 1.99 -28.54
CA ARG A 234 -16.92 2.96 -29.16
C ARG A 234 -15.44 2.65 -28.90
N GLY A 235 -15.14 1.61 -28.12
CA GLY A 235 -13.75 1.22 -27.82
C GLY A 235 -13.03 2.16 -26.83
N GLU A 236 -13.74 3.09 -26.19
CA GLU A 236 -13.18 4.03 -25.22
C GLU A 236 -13.40 3.56 -23.78
N TRP A 237 -12.40 3.77 -22.95
CA TRP A 237 -12.47 3.59 -21.50
C TRP A 237 -13.35 4.69 -20.90
N GLN A 238 -14.56 4.35 -20.46
CA GLN A 238 -15.25 5.19 -19.50
C GLN A 238 -14.75 4.82 -18.10
N GLY A 239 -13.75 5.55 -17.63
CA GLY A 239 -13.42 5.60 -16.21
C GLY A 239 -14.60 6.24 -15.49
N TYR A 240 -15.26 5.50 -14.61
CA TYR A 240 -16.12 6.13 -13.61
C TYR A 240 -15.18 6.92 -12.67
N TYR A 241 -15.39 8.23 -12.71
CA TYR A 241 -14.81 9.19 -11.77
C TYR A 241 -15.48 9.02 -10.41
#